data_82d9e8109f93f09f2b1e9d7064ec9174
#
_entry.id   82d9e8109f93f09f2b1e9d7064ec9174
#
_cell.length_a   1.000
_cell.length_b   1.000
_cell.length_c   1.000
_cell.angle_alpha   90.00
_cell.angle_beta   90.00
_cell.angle_gamma   90.00
#
_symmetry.space_group_name_H-M   'P 1'
#
loop_
_entity.id
_entity.type
_entity.pdbx_description
1 polymer ?
#
loop_
_entity_poly.entity_id
_entity_poly.type
_entity_poly.pdbx_seq_one_letter_code
_entity_poly.pdbx_strand_id
1 'polypeptide(L)'
;MNPKRPRLILADDHALFVEGLTRMLQPRYEVAGVAHAGDELLTLLRSTAADCLLLDLSLPGRSGLDLLPAVRSIQPDLRVLIVTMHLDRVLAEASLAGGAQGFVPKDSGIEELVVAIDEVLAGRRYLSPRVPRTTHRVSLGATHLGFARLTPRQQEIVRLIGLGRTTAEIAAQLGLSSSTVTFHRHNIRTTLGIDTEWGLIRYAVLVHAGEAEAPEGRGKRRRPT
;
A
#
# COMPACT_ATOMS: atom_id res chain seq x y z
N MET A 1 32.67 21.39 -7.10
CA MET A 1 31.85 20.32 -7.68
C MET A 1 30.44 20.55 -7.16
N ASN A 2 29.47 20.76 -8.05
CA ASN A 2 28.07 20.88 -7.63
C ASN A 2 27.62 19.50 -7.06
N PRO A 3 27.09 19.39 -5.84
CA PRO A 3 26.68 18.12 -5.31
C PRO A 3 25.63 17.52 -6.26
N LYS A 4 25.80 16.23 -6.59
CA LYS A 4 24.87 15.52 -7.47
C LYS A 4 23.48 15.53 -6.82
N ARG A 5 22.48 16.08 -7.52
CA ARG A 5 21.11 16.14 -7.00
C ARG A 5 20.58 14.72 -6.82
N PRO A 6 19.86 14.42 -5.73
CA PRO A 6 19.23 13.12 -5.57
C PRO A 6 18.25 12.83 -6.71
N ARG A 7 18.22 11.57 -7.15
CA ARG A 7 17.41 11.10 -8.28
C ARG A 7 16.11 10.50 -7.78
N LEU A 8 14.99 11.00 -8.31
CA LEU A 8 13.65 10.55 -7.96
C LEU A 8 13.01 9.81 -9.14
N ILE A 9 12.25 8.76 -8.82
CA ILE A 9 11.24 8.18 -9.73
C ILE A 9 9.87 8.54 -9.18
N LEU A 10 8.95 8.96 -10.05
CA LEU A 10 7.55 9.25 -9.72
C LEU A 10 6.67 8.15 -10.30
N ALA A 11 5.80 7.56 -9.49
CA ALA A 11 4.84 6.55 -9.91
C ALA A 11 3.43 6.96 -9.51
N ASP A 12 2.66 7.47 -10.47
CA ASP A 12 1.33 8.04 -10.27
C ASP A 12 0.57 8.12 -11.61
N ASP A 13 -0.68 7.74 -11.65
CA ASP A 13 -1.51 7.75 -12.87
C ASP A 13 -2.14 9.11 -13.15
N HIS A 14 -2.04 10.08 -12.24
CA HIS A 14 -2.55 11.43 -12.41
C HIS A 14 -1.53 12.33 -13.13
N ALA A 15 -1.56 12.34 -14.46
CA ALA A 15 -0.57 13.04 -15.29
C ALA A 15 -0.36 14.52 -14.92
N LEU A 16 -1.43 15.27 -14.64
CA LEU A 16 -1.32 16.68 -14.24
C LEU A 16 -0.62 16.86 -12.88
N PHE A 17 -0.86 15.95 -11.94
CA PHE A 17 -0.18 15.96 -10.65
C PHE A 17 1.32 15.70 -10.83
N VAL A 18 1.68 14.69 -11.62
CA VAL A 18 3.08 14.34 -11.92
C VAL A 18 3.81 15.49 -12.61
N GLU A 19 3.18 16.13 -13.59
CA GLU A 19 3.77 17.29 -14.31
C GLU A 19 4.02 18.45 -13.34
N GLY A 20 3.02 18.82 -12.53
CA GLY A 20 3.14 19.86 -11.53
C GLY A 20 4.23 19.56 -10.50
N LEU A 21 4.21 18.34 -9.97
CA LEU A 21 5.18 17.88 -8.99
C LEU A 21 6.61 17.87 -9.55
N THR A 22 6.79 17.40 -10.78
CA THR A 22 8.08 17.40 -11.48
C THR A 22 8.66 18.82 -11.53
N ARG A 23 7.87 19.80 -11.95
CA ARG A 23 8.31 21.22 -12.04
C ARG A 23 8.70 21.77 -10.67
N MET A 24 7.94 21.44 -9.62
CA MET A 24 8.22 21.92 -8.26
C MET A 24 9.45 21.27 -7.64
N LEU A 25 9.75 20.02 -7.98
CA LEU A 25 10.89 19.28 -7.41
C LEU A 25 12.22 19.51 -8.15
N GLN A 26 12.19 19.85 -9.46
CA GLN A 26 13.38 20.05 -10.29
C GLN A 26 14.46 21.00 -9.72
N PRO A 27 14.15 22.06 -8.93
CA PRO A 27 15.19 22.89 -8.35
C PRO A 27 16.11 22.14 -7.35
N ARG A 28 15.60 21.09 -6.69
CA ARG A 28 16.31 20.35 -5.63
C ARG A 28 16.72 18.93 -6.03
N TYR A 29 15.91 18.28 -6.87
CA TYR A 29 16.06 16.88 -7.24
C TYR A 29 16.08 16.69 -8.75
N GLU A 30 16.61 15.57 -9.21
CA GLU A 30 16.51 15.11 -10.60
C GLU A 30 15.36 14.11 -10.70
N VAL A 31 14.33 14.39 -11.49
CA VAL A 31 13.31 13.38 -11.82
C VAL A 31 13.87 12.49 -12.93
N ALA A 32 14.33 11.31 -12.54
CA ALA A 32 15.01 10.35 -13.41
C ALA A 32 14.04 9.51 -14.26
N GLY A 33 12.77 9.47 -13.86
CA GLY A 33 11.74 8.76 -14.62
C GLY A 33 10.35 8.92 -13.99
N VAL A 34 9.34 8.63 -14.81
CA VAL A 34 7.92 8.65 -14.43
C VAL A 34 7.30 7.35 -14.90
N ALA A 35 6.39 6.80 -14.11
CA ALA A 35 5.57 5.64 -14.44
C ALA A 35 4.11 5.91 -14.09
N HIS A 36 3.19 5.55 -14.98
CA HIS A 36 1.75 5.76 -14.79
C HIS A 36 0.99 4.46 -14.48
N ALA A 37 1.71 3.33 -14.41
CA ALA A 37 1.15 2.02 -14.09
C ALA A 37 2.18 1.14 -13.36
N GLY A 38 1.70 0.14 -12.62
CA GLY A 38 2.58 -0.73 -11.84
C GLY A 38 3.61 -1.50 -12.67
N ASP A 39 3.22 -2.04 -13.82
CA ASP A 39 4.16 -2.80 -14.69
C ASP A 39 5.16 -1.88 -15.39
N GLU A 40 4.77 -0.66 -15.73
CA GLU A 40 5.66 0.39 -16.23
C GLU A 40 6.72 0.75 -15.18
N LEU A 41 6.30 0.94 -13.91
CA LEU A 41 7.22 1.18 -12.79
C LEU A 41 8.26 0.07 -12.68
N LEU A 42 7.84 -1.20 -12.68
CA LEU A 42 8.77 -2.32 -12.55
C LEU A 42 9.76 -2.40 -13.72
N THR A 43 9.33 -2.02 -14.93
CA THR A 43 10.20 -1.94 -16.11
C THR A 43 11.21 -0.80 -15.98
N LEU A 44 10.75 0.38 -15.56
CA LEU A 44 11.58 1.56 -15.33
C LEU A 44 12.65 1.30 -14.27
N LEU A 45 12.30 0.66 -13.17
CA LEU A 45 13.24 0.34 -12.07
C LEU A 45 14.39 -0.60 -12.50
N ARG A 46 14.20 -1.45 -13.52
CA ARG A 46 15.26 -2.33 -14.02
C ARG A 46 16.31 -1.58 -14.83
N SER A 47 15.95 -0.44 -15.43
CA SER A 47 16.83 0.34 -16.31
C SER A 47 17.30 1.65 -15.71
N THR A 48 16.66 2.14 -14.65
CA THR A 48 16.91 3.47 -14.10
C THR A 48 17.17 3.37 -12.61
N ALA A 49 18.39 3.68 -12.19
CA ALA A 49 18.74 3.79 -10.78
C ALA A 49 18.20 5.12 -10.21
N ALA A 50 17.66 5.08 -9.00
CA ALA A 50 17.19 6.26 -8.28
C ALA A 50 17.50 6.15 -6.78
N ASP A 51 17.44 7.28 -6.09
CA ASP A 51 17.67 7.36 -4.65
C ASP A 51 16.34 7.26 -3.87
N CYS A 52 15.26 7.77 -4.47
CA CYS A 52 13.92 7.70 -3.87
C CYS A 52 12.83 7.50 -4.93
N LEU A 53 11.85 6.66 -4.59
CA LEU A 53 10.61 6.45 -5.32
C LEU A 53 9.46 7.14 -4.57
N LEU A 54 8.77 8.07 -5.25
CA LEU A 54 7.48 8.60 -4.83
C LEU A 54 6.41 7.71 -5.45
N LEU A 55 5.69 6.97 -4.63
CA LEU A 55 4.77 5.92 -5.08
C LEU A 55 3.34 6.24 -4.65
N ASP A 56 2.46 6.43 -5.63
CA ASP A 56 1.04 6.38 -5.35
C ASP A 56 0.60 4.94 -5.08
N LEU A 57 -0.31 4.84 -4.15
CA LEU A 57 -0.94 3.58 -3.84
C LEU A 57 -1.99 3.16 -4.89
N SER A 58 -2.59 4.08 -5.62
CA SER A 58 -3.71 3.87 -6.56
C SER A 58 -3.27 3.69 -8.02
N LEU A 59 -2.19 2.94 -8.26
CA LEU A 59 -1.74 2.70 -9.64
C LEU A 59 -2.63 1.69 -10.37
N PRO A 60 -2.91 1.90 -11.67
CA PRO A 60 -3.61 0.93 -12.49
C PRO A 60 -2.90 -0.43 -12.54
N GLY A 61 -3.69 -1.49 -12.52
CA GLY A 61 -3.23 -2.88 -12.66
C GLY A 61 -2.67 -3.50 -11.38
N ARG A 62 -1.92 -2.75 -10.57
CA ARG A 62 -1.35 -3.22 -9.29
C ARG A 62 -1.45 -2.15 -8.23
N SER A 63 -1.83 -2.55 -7.04
CA SER A 63 -1.77 -1.67 -5.87
C SER A 63 -0.32 -1.31 -5.55
N GLY A 64 -0.06 -0.07 -5.12
CA GLY A 64 1.27 0.34 -4.67
C GLY A 64 1.82 -0.53 -3.54
N LEU A 65 0.97 -1.03 -2.63
CA LEU A 65 1.40 -1.98 -1.60
C LEU A 65 1.87 -3.32 -2.21
N ASP A 66 1.17 -3.83 -3.23
CA ASP A 66 1.55 -5.07 -3.93
C ASP A 66 2.89 -4.91 -4.70
N LEU A 67 3.29 -3.67 -4.99
CA LEU A 67 4.54 -3.37 -5.68
C LEU A 67 5.76 -3.34 -4.74
N LEU A 68 5.58 -3.03 -3.45
CA LEU A 68 6.69 -2.85 -2.51
C LEU A 68 7.68 -4.04 -2.45
N PRO A 69 7.25 -5.30 -2.40
CA PRO A 69 8.18 -6.44 -2.42
C PRO A 69 8.98 -6.52 -3.72
N ALA A 70 8.35 -6.26 -4.87
CA ALA A 70 9.01 -6.28 -6.17
C ALA A 70 10.00 -5.11 -6.33
N VAL A 71 9.63 -3.91 -5.88
CA VAL A 71 10.51 -2.73 -5.84
C VAL A 71 11.77 -3.04 -5.04
N ARG A 72 11.61 -3.60 -3.84
CA ARG A 72 12.73 -3.97 -2.97
C ARG A 72 13.61 -5.08 -3.56
N SER A 73 13.02 -6.03 -4.29
CA SER A 73 13.78 -7.08 -4.99
C SER A 73 14.61 -6.54 -6.14
N ILE A 74 14.12 -5.51 -6.87
CA ILE A 74 14.80 -4.90 -8.02
C ILE A 74 15.88 -3.92 -7.55
N GLN A 75 15.56 -3.04 -6.60
CA GLN A 75 16.47 -2.04 -6.04
C GLN A 75 16.38 -2.05 -4.49
N PRO A 76 17.19 -2.87 -3.80
CA PRO A 76 17.12 -3.02 -2.33
C PRO A 76 17.37 -1.73 -1.54
N ASP A 77 18.20 -0.84 -2.08
CA ASP A 77 18.59 0.42 -1.43
C ASP A 77 17.67 1.60 -1.77
N LEU A 78 16.74 1.42 -2.72
CA LEU A 78 15.81 2.45 -3.13
C LEU A 78 14.90 2.82 -1.96
N ARG A 79 14.87 4.10 -1.60
CA ARG A 79 13.94 4.62 -0.59
C ARG A 79 12.56 4.77 -1.21
N VAL A 80 11.52 4.41 -0.47
CA VAL A 80 10.14 4.53 -0.95
C VAL A 80 9.36 5.45 -0.03
N LEU A 81 8.84 6.54 -0.60
CA LEU A 81 7.91 7.46 0.02
C LEU A 81 6.53 7.29 -0.64
N ILE A 82 5.56 6.88 0.14
CA ILE A 82 4.18 6.79 -0.31
C ILE A 82 3.58 8.20 -0.39
N VAL A 83 2.96 8.52 -1.53
CA VAL A 83 2.27 9.80 -1.76
C VAL A 83 0.87 9.47 -2.29
N THR A 84 -0.17 9.67 -1.49
CA THR A 84 -1.52 9.16 -1.80
C THR A 84 -2.63 10.12 -1.38
N MET A 85 -3.80 10.05 -2.04
CA MET A 85 -4.99 10.78 -1.62
C MET A 85 -5.63 10.21 -0.34
N HIS A 86 -5.22 9.02 0.08
CA HIS A 86 -5.84 8.32 1.20
C HIS A 86 -5.16 8.64 2.53
N LEU A 87 -5.82 9.45 3.35
CA LEU A 87 -5.36 9.81 4.68
C LEU A 87 -5.90 8.79 5.72
N ASP A 88 -5.31 7.60 5.73
CA ASP A 88 -5.75 6.50 6.60
C ASP A 88 -4.57 5.90 7.37
N ARG A 89 -4.73 5.76 8.69
CA ARG A 89 -3.70 5.22 9.58
C ARG A 89 -3.36 3.76 9.25
N VAL A 90 -4.36 2.95 8.93
CA VAL A 90 -4.17 1.53 8.60
C VAL A 90 -3.33 1.38 7.34
N LEU A 91 -3.59 2.20 6.31
CA LEU A 91 -2.80 2.21 5.08
C LEU A 91 -1.36 2.70 5.32
N ALA A 92 -1.19 3.72 6.16
CA ALA A 92 0.14 4.20 6.51
C ALA A 92 0.95 3.12 7.23
N GLU A 93 0.37 2.44 8.21
CA GLU A 93 1.01 1.34 8.93
C GLU A 93 1.32 0.15 8.02
N ALA A 94 0.39 -0.25 7.15
CA ALA A 94 0.59 -1.31 6.18
C ALA A 94 1.72 -0.97 5.18
N SER A 95 1.79 0.28 4.71
CA SER A 95 2.85 0.77 3.82
C SER A 95 4.23 0.69 4.50
N LEU A 96 4.33 1.17 5.74
CA LEU A 96 5.57 1.14 6.51
C LEU A 96 6.00 -0.29 6.85
N ALA A 97 5.06 -1.18 7.17
CA ALA A 97 5.31 -2.61 7.39
C ALA A 97 5.74 -3.32 6.09
N GLY A 98 5.17 -2.93 4.93
CA GLY A 98 5.54 -3.42 3.61
C GLY A 98 6.90 -2.92 3.12
N GLY A 99 7.52 -1.99 3.87
CA GLY A 99 8.89 -1.54 3.62
C GLY A 99 9.02 -0.15 3.05
N ALA A 100 7.97 0.65 2.96
CA ALA A 100 8.10 2.07 2.71
C ALA A 100 8.79 2.78 3.90
N GLN A 101 9.52 3.85 3.62
CA GLN A 101 10.18 4.66 4.64
C GLN A 101 9.37 5.91 5.01
N GLY A 102 8.43 6.31 4.15
CA GLY A 102 7.58 7.45 4.46
C GLY A 102 6.18 7.34 3.89
N PHE A 103 5.28 8.17 4.43
CA PHE A 103 3.89 8.26 4.00
C PHE A 103 3.39 9.71 4.13
N VAL A 104 2.94 10.28 3.01
CA VAL A 104 2.48 11.67 2.88
C VAL A 104 1.19 11.71 2.04
N PRO A 105 0.17 12.47 2.44
CA PRO A 105 -0.99 12.74 1.60
C PRO A 105 -0.64 13.61 0.38
N LYS A 106 -1.27 13.38 -0.77
CA LYS A 106 -1.09 14.20 -2.00
C LYS A 106 -1.51 15.65 -1.84
N ASP A 107 -2.45 15.92 -0.93
CA ASP A 107 -2.93 17.26 -0.60
C ASP A 107 -2.09 17.97 0.47
N SER A 108 -0.95 17.41 0.87
CA SER A 108 0.08 18.10 1.62
C SER A 108 0.76 19.14 0.74
N GLY A 109 1.16 20.27 1.33
CA GLY A 109 1.94 21.27 0.62
C GLY A 109 3.29 20.73 0.14
N ILE A 110 3.86 21.40 -0.88
CA ILE A 110 5.17 21.01 -1.43
C ILE A 110 6.27 21.04 -0.36
N GLU A 111 6.16 21.94 0.61
CA GLU A 111 7.11 22.07 1.72
C GLU A 111 7.15 20.80 2.57
N GLU A 112 5.99 20.22 2.91
CA GLU A 112 5.93 18.97 3.66
C GLU A 112 6.50 17.81 2.85
N LEU A 113 6.18 17.75 1.56
CA LEU A 113 6.70 16.69 0.68
C LEU A 113 8.23 16.76 0.57
N VAL A 114 8.81 17.95 0.43
CA VAL A 114 10.26 18.14 0.40
C VAL A 114 10.91 17.69 1.71
N VAL A 115 10.33 18.03 2.85
CA VAL A 115 10.82 17.56 4.16
C VAL A 115 10.76 16.02 4.23
N ALA A 116 9.66 15.42 3.78
CA ALA A 116 9.51 13.97 3.77
C ALA A 116 10.54 13.27 2.87
N ILE A 117 10.81 13.83 1.69
CA ILE A 117 11.84 13.30 0.78
C ILE A 117 13.22 13.37 1.44
N ASP A 118 13.59 14.52 2.01
CA ASP A 118 14.89 14.73 2.65
C ASP A 118 15.08 13.78 3.86
N GLU A 119 14.03 13.58 4.68
CA GLU A 119 14.04 12.63 5.80
C GLU A 119 14.28 11.18 5.33
N VAL A 120 13.55 10.78 4.30
CA VAL A 120 13.64 9.43 3.74
C VAL A 120 15.00 9.19 3.08
N LEU A 121 15.52 10.17 2.33
CA LEU A 121 16.87 10.12 1.75
C LEU A 121 17.95 10.03 2.82
N ALA A 122 17.76 10.69 3.95
CA ALA A 122 18.67 10.59 5.11
C ALA A 122 18.52 9.26 5.89
N GLY A 123 17.68 8.35 5.43
CA GLY A 123 17.45 7.04 6.07
C GLY A 123 16.51 7.08 7.27
N ARG A 124 15.87 8.21 7.53
CA ARG A 124 14.88 8.35 8.61
C ARG A 124 13.48 7.99 8.09
N ARG A 125 12.59 7.60 8.99
CA ARG A 125 11.18 7.37 8.66
C ARG A 125 10.41 8.68 8.76
N TYR A 126 9.47 8.89 7.83
CA TYR A 126 8.56 10.02 7.85
C TYR A 126 7.11 9.58 7.79
N LEU A 127 6.32 10.00 8.75
CA LEU A 127 4.87 9.85 8.75
C LEU A 127 4.26 11.25 8.87
N SER A 128 3.47 11.65 7.87
CA SER A 128 2.79 12.95 7.90
C SER A 128 2.05 13.16 9.21
N PRO A 129 2.22 14.31 9.88
CA PRO A 129 1.46 14.66 11.09
C PRO A 129 -0.05 14.67 10.86
N ARG A 130 -0.50 14.77 9.61
CA ARG A 130 -1.91 14.75 9.21
C ARG A 130 -2.53 13.35 9.29
N VAL A 131 -1.72 12.30 9.29
CA VAL A 131 -2.22 10.93 9.47
C VAL A 131 -2.82 10.79 10.87
N PRO A 132 -4.10 10.37 11.00
CA PRO A 132 -4.75 10.25 12.29
C PRO A 132 -3.94 9.37 13.25
N ARG A 133 -3.81 9.78 14.51
CA ARG A 133 -3.07 9.00 15.53
C ARG A 133 -3.83 7.75 15.97
N THR A 134 -5.12 7.75 15.81
CA THR A 134 -6.00 6.63 16.13
C THR A 134 -6.61 6.06 14.85
N THR A 135 -6.62 4.75 14.71
CA THR A 135 -7.55 4.12 13.78
C THR A 135 -8.96 4.48 14.25
N HIS A 136 -9.76 5.16 13.40
CA HIS A 136 -11.19 5.21 13.67
C HIS A 136 -11.64 3.77 13.81
N ARG A 137 -12.17 3.40 14.99
CA ARG A 137 -12.83 2.12 15.22
C ARG A 137 -13.95 2.00 14.19
N VAL A 138 -13.64 1.45 13.02
CA VAL A 138 -14.69 0.85 12.20
C VAL A 138 -15.30 -0.19 13.11
N SER A 139 -16.61 -0.13 13.29
CA SER A 139 -17.31 -1.07 14.16
C SER A 139 -16.93 -2.49 13.73
N LEU A 140 -16.13 -3.17 14.54
CA LEU A 140 -15.70 -4.56 14.31
C LEU A 140 -16.90 -5.46 13.98
N GLY A 141 -18.09 -5.14 14.54
CA GLY A 141 -19.33 -5.82 14.22
C GLY A 141 -19.74 -5.71 12.75
N ALA A 142 -19.61 -4.55 12.13
CA ALA A 142 -19.95 -4.38 10.71
C ALA A 142 -18.96 -5.11 9.79
N THR A 143 -17.68 -5.15 10.17
CA THR A 143 -16.63 -5.87 9.43
C THR A 143 -16.88 -7.39 9.49
N HIS A 144 -17.22 -7.94 10.64
CA HIS A 144 -17.53 -9.37 10.80
C HIS A 144 -18.80 -9.80 10.05
N LEU A 145 -19.86 -8.97 10.06
CA LEU A 145 -21.08 -9.25 9.29
C LEU A 145 -20.82 -9.28 7.78
N GLY A 146 -19.99 -8.37 7.26
CA GLY A 146 -19.58 -8.37 5.87
C GLY A 146 -18.75 -9.63 5.52
N PHE A 147 -17.84 -10.02 6.37
CA PHE A 147 -16.96 -11.18 6.18
C PHE A 147 -17.74 -12.50 6.09
N ALA A 148 -18.79 -12.66 6.90
CA ALA A 148 -19.65 -13.85 6.86
C ALA A 148 -20.46 -14.00 5.56
N ARG A 149 -20.61 -12.93 4.76
CA ARG A 149 -21.26 -12.97 3.44
C ARG A 149 -20.37 -13.49 2.32
N LEU A 150 -19.08 -13.57 2.56
CA LEU A 150 -18.10 -14.06 1.59
C LEU A 150 -18.06 -15.59 1.56
N THR A 151 -17.81 -16.14 0.39
CA THR A 151 -17.55 -17.59 0.27
C THR A 151 -16.26 -17.96 1.03
N PRO A 152 -16.07 -19.25 1.43
CA PRO A 152 -14.85 -19.69 2.09
C PRO A 152 -13.58 -19.28 1.35
N ARG A 153 -13.59 -19.39 0.01
CA ARG A 153 -12.45 -19.00 -0.83
C ARG A 153 -12.18 -17.49 -0.81
N GLN A 154 -13.23 -16.69 -0.83
CA GLN A 154 -13.10 -15.24 -0.73
C GLN A 154 -12.61 -14.81 0.66
N GLN A 155 -13.07 -15.47 1.72
CA GLN A 155 -12.57 -15.23 3.09
C GLN A 155 -11.09 -15.50 3.22
N GLU A 156 -10.61 -16.61 2.62
CA GLU A 156 -9.19 -16.96 2.59
C GLU A 156 -8.35 -15.89 1.87
N ILE A 157 -8.84 -15.40 0.72
CA ILE A 157 -8.19 -14.31 -0.02
C ILE A 157 -8.15 -13.03 0.81
N VAL A 158 -9.24 -12.65 1.50
CA VAL A 158 -9.27 -11.47 2.37
C VAL A 158 -8.24 -11.60 3.50
N ARG A 159 -8.12 -12.76 4.15
CA ARG A 159 -7.11 -12.98 5.20
C ARG A 159 -5.69 -12.80 4.66
N LEU A 160 -5.41 -13.32 3.47
CA LEU A 160 -4.08 -13.18 2.85
C LEU A 160 -3.78 -11.73 2.45
N ILE A 161 -4.77 -10.98 1.98
CA ILE A 161 -4.63 -9.54 1.74
C ILE A 161 -4.33 -8.82 3.06
N GLY A 162 -5.01 -9.16 4.15
CA GLY A 162 -4.78 -8.58 5.48
C GLY A 162 -3.39 -8.87 6.03
N LEU A 163 -2.77 -9.97 5.62
CA LEU A 163 -1.37 -10.32 5.90
C LEU A 163 -0.37 -9.62 4.98
N GLY A 164 -0.81 -8.72 4.08
CA GLY A 164 0.04 -8.01 3.15
C GLY A 164 0.53 -8.86 1.97
N ARG A 165 -0.13 -9.99 1.67
CA ARG A 165 0.23 -10.83 0.52
C ARG A 165 -0.16 -10.16 -0.78
N THR A 166 0.75 -10.18 -1.74
CA THR A 166 0.51 -9.72 -3.12
C THR A 166 -0.43 -10.66 -3.86
N THR A 167 -1.05 -10.19 -4.94
CA THR A 167 -1.90 -11.02 -5.82
C THR A 167 -1.16 -12.26 -6.33
N ALA A 168 0.14 -12.13 -6.66
CA ALA A 168 0.96 -13.24 -7.14
C ALA A 168 1.22 -14.28 -6.03
N GLU A 169 1.55 -13.84 -4.80
CA GLU A 169 1.75 -14.73 -3.65
C GLU A 169 0.45 -15.45 -3.26
N ILE A 170 -0.70 -14.75 -3.28
CA ILE A 170 -2.02 -15.35 -3.05
C ILE A 170 -2.29 -16.41 -4.10
N ALA A 171 -2.05 -16.10 -5.38
CA ALA A 171 -2.23 -17.04 -6.48
C ALA A 171 -1.37 -18.31 -6.29
N ALA A 172 -0.09 -18.15 -5.99
CA ALA A 172 0.84 -19.25 -5.73
C ALA A 172 0.40 -20.10 -4.52
N GLN A 173 0.05 -19.46 -3.40
CA GLN A 173 -0.34 -20.14 -2.15
C GLN A 173 -1.65 -20.93 -2.32
N LEU A 174 -2.57 -20.42 -3.13
CA LEU A 174 -3.90 -21.00 -3.31
C LEU A 174 -4.03 -21.89 -4.55
N GLY A 175 -2.97 -22.07 -5.33
CA GLY A 175 -2.99 -22.86 -6.57
C GLY A 175 -3.89 -22.24 -7.65
N LEU A 176 -3.93 -20.91 -7.74
CA LEU A 176 -4.74 -20.14 -8.69
C LEU A 176 -3.87 -19.37 -9.66
N SER A 177 -4.48 -18.84 -10.74
CA SER A 177 -3.85 -17.80 -11.56
C SER A 177 -4.02 -16.42 -10.91
N SER A 178 -3.10 -15.48 -11.21
CA SER A 178 -3.23 -14.09 -10.77
C SER A 178 -4.52 -13.43 -11.27
N SER A 179 -4.98 -13.78 -12.49
CA SER A 179 -6.25 -13.32 -13.05
C SER A 179 -7.44 -13.83 -12.26
N THR A 180 -7.40 -15.07 -11.78
CA THR A 180 -8.45 -15.65 -10.92
C THR A 180 -8.51 -14.94 -9.57
N VAL A 181 -7.36 -14.63 -8.97
CA VAL A 181 -7.31 -13.85 -7.71
C VAL A 181 -7.87 -12.44 -7.94
N THR A 182 -7.49 -11.77 -9.03
CA THR A 182 -8.04 -10.45 -9.40
C THR A 182 -9.56 -10.49 -9.56
N PHE A 183 -10.09 -11.53 -10.20
CA PHE A 183 -11.55 -11.75 -10.32
C PHE A 183 -12.22 -11.93 -8.95
N HIS A 184 -11.63 -12.70 -8.04
CA HIS A 184 -12.14 -12.82 -6.68
C HIS A 184 -12.09 -11.48 -5.92
N ARG A 185 -11.02 -10.70 -6.03
CA ARG A 185 -10.91 -9.36 -5.42
C ARG A 185 -12.04 -8.45 -5.90
N HIS A 186 -12.33 -8.44 -7.19
CA HIS A 186 -13.46 -7.70 -7.75
C HIS A 186 -14.80 -8.15 -7.13
N ASN A 187 -15.07 -9.45 -7.11
CA ASN A 187 -16.31 -10.00 -6.56
C ASN A 187 -16.46 -9.74 -5.04
N ILE A 188 -15.37 -9.81 -4.29
CA ILE A 188 -15.35 -9.45 -2.85
C ILE A 188 -15.78 -8.00 -2.68
N ARG A 189 -15.19 -7.07 -3.44
CA ARG A 189 -15.56 -5.65 -3.39
C ARG A 189 -17.05 -5.46 -3.69
N THR A 190 -17.55 -6.06 -4.74
CA THR A 190 -18.97 -6.01 -5.11
C THR A 190 -19.87 -6.53 -3.99
N THR A 191 -19.52 -7.70 -3.40
CA THR A 191 -20.31 -8.30 -2.30
C THR A 191 -20.33 -7.43 -1.05
N LEU A 192 -19.23 -6.74 -0.78
CA LEU A 192 -19.08 -5.89 0.41
C LEU A 192 -19.53 -4.44 0.19
N GLY A 193 -19.86 -4.04 -1.06
CA GLY A 193 -20.17 -2.66 -1.41
C GLY A 193 -18.95 -1.74 -1.29
N ILE A 194 -17.77 -2.24 -1.61
CA ILE A 194 -16.51 -1.50 -1.55
C ILE A 194 -16.13 -1.05 -2.97
N ASP A 195 -16.09 0.26 -3.20
CA ASP A 195 -15.88 0.82 -4.53
C ASP A 195 -14.41 0.78 -4.98
N THR A 196 -13.46 0.80 -4.04
CA THR A 196 -12.04 0.93 -4.34
C THR A 196 -11.23 -0.28 -3.88
N GLU A 197 -10.11 -0.54 -4.54
CA GLU A 197 -9.14 -1.56 -4.11
C GLU A 197 -8.60 -1.26 -2.70
N TRP A 198 -8.43 0.01 -2.37
CA TRP A 198 -8.02 0.49 -1.03
C TRP A 198 -9.02 0.14 0.05
N GLY A 199 -10.29 0.29 -0.25
CA GLY A 199 -11.36 -0.13 0.65
C GLY A 199 -11.25 -1.61 0.98
N LEU A 200 -10.89 -2.44 -0.01
CA LEU A 200 -10.69 -3.87 0.20
C LEU A 200 -9.46 -4.14 1.07
N ILE A 201 -8.32 -3.51 0.80
CA ILE A 201 -7.10 -3.69 1.60
C ILE A 201 -7.35 -3.25 3.04
N ARG A 202 -7.93 -2.08 3.24
CA ARG A 202 -8.32 -1.58 4.56
C ARG A 202 -9.25 -2.56 5.30
N TYR A 203 -10.26 -3.06 4.60
CA TYR A 203 -11.19 -4.06 5.13
C TYR A 203 -10.45 -5.32 5.58
N ALA A 204 -9.56 -5.84 4.73
CA ALA A 204 -8.79 -7.04 4.99
C ALA A 204 -7.85 -6.89 6.21
N VAL A 205 -7.17 -5.74 6.34
CA VAL A 205 -6.31 -5.45 7.51
C VAL A 205 -7.14 -5.39 8.79
N LEU A 206 -8.35 -4.80 8.75
CA LEU A 206 -9.25 -4.74 9.91
C LEU A 206 -9.78 -6.13 10.31
N VAL A 207 -10.11 -6.99 9.33
CA VAL A 207 -10.48 -8.39 9.58
C VAL A 207 -9.35 -9.12 10.26
N HIS A 208 -8.13 -9.01 9.74
CA HIS A 208 -6.94 -9.65 10.29
C HIS A 208 -6.65 -9.18 11.73
N ALA A 209 -6.71 -7.88 11.99
CA ALA A 209 -6.52 -7.32 13.34
C ALA A 209 -7.60 -7.82 14.31
N GLY A 210 -8.86 -7.89 13.89
CA GLY A 210 -9.96 -8.39 14.69
C GLY A 210 -9.88 -9.90 14.99
N GLU A 211 -9.33 -10.70 14.07
CA GLU A 211 -9.07 -12.13 14.30
C GLU A 211 -7.90 -12.35 15.29
N ALA A 212 -6.89 -11.47 15.28
CA ALA A 212 -5.76 -11.53 16.20
C ALA A 212 -6.13 -11.13 17.65
N GLU A 213 -7.16 -10.29 17.83
CA GLU A 213 -7.67 -9.88 19.14
C GLU A 213 -8.73 -10.83 19.73
N ALA A 214 -9.25 -11.78 18.94
CA ALA A 214 -10.22 -12.75 19.43
C ALA A 214 -9.52 -13.73 20.38
N PRO A 215 -9.95 -13.87 21.67
CA PRO A 215 -9.35 -14.81 22.59
C PRO A 215 -9.54 -16.23 22.05
N GLU A 216 -8.45 -16.99 21.99
CA GLU A 216 -8.45 -18.41 21.65
C GLU A 216 -9.55 -19.15 22.42
N GLY A 217 -10.36 -19.89 21.69
CA GLY A 217 -11.66 -20.44 22.09
C GLY A 217 -11.69 -21.00 23.50
N ARG A 218 -12.71 -20.63 24.22
CA ARG A 218 -13.17 -21.34 25.43
C ARG A 218 -13.32 -22.81 25.09
N GLY A 219 -12.33 -23.60 25.52
CA GLY A 219 -12.39 -25.05 25.50
C GLY A 219 -13.72 -25.54 26.08
N LYS A 220 -14.41 -26.39 25.36
CA LYS A 220 -15.60 -27.09 25.80
C LYS A 220 -15.33 -27.70 27.20
N ARG A 221 -15.84 -27.06 28.25
CA ARG A 221 -15.96 -27.74 29.54
C ARG A 221 -16.90 -28.94 29.35
N ARG A 222 -16.33 -30.13 29.27
CA ARG A 222 -17.05 -31.40 29.50
C ARG A 222 -17.63 -31.31 30.90
N ARG A 223 -18.95 -31.41 31.01
CA ARG A 223 -19.59 -31.70 32.29
C ARG A 223 -19.27 -33.16 32.65
N PRO A 224 -18.82 -33.47 33.85
CA PRO A 224 -18.83 -34.83 34.33
C PRO A 224 -20.26 -35.25 34.68
N THR A 225 -20.62 -36.45 34.30
CA THR A 225 -21.80 -37.19 34.71
C THR A 225 -21.70 -37.54 36.19
#